data_bcfb3be773b5bc6899d539dac2e88956
#
_entry.id   bcfb3be773b5bc6899d539dac2e88956
#
_cell.length_a   1.000
_cell.length_b   1.000
_cell.length_c   1.000
_cell.angle_alpha   90.00
_cell.angle_beta   90.00
_cell.angle_gamma   90.00
#
_symmetry.space_group_name_H-M   'P 1'
#
loop_
_entity.id
_entity.type
_entity.pdbx_description
1 polymer ?
#
loop_
_entity_poly.entity_id
_entity_poly.type
_entity_poly.pdbx_seq_one_letter_code
_entity_poly.pdbx_strand_id
1 'polypeptide(L)'
;VLLGDLPPGEKWRNFELKALGLRDFARARIDQPLNPFALARFANLIVIRFDQVEGLSESAREHLLGSASESWSGGACTLPNGMKLVILNPTHGRSRTNSTLMEEICHVFLGHQPNRLSIVTRDDRGKVMNRDYRKADEEEAYAVGAAALVPYASLKRMLLQGRTSTEIGLHFRVSPELVEYRMKVTRLWHEHKDLSRARSIAAE
;
A
#
# COMPACT_ATOMS: atom_id res chain seq x y z
N VAL A 1 1.13 13.48 -19.16
CA VAL A 1 -0.12 12.99 -18.56
C VAL A 1 -1.24 13.89 -19.02
N LEU A 2 -2.20 13.35 -19.80
CA LEU A 2 -3.39 14.08 -20.21
C LEU A 2 -4.34 14.21 -19.01
N LEU A 3 -5.10 15.31 -18.92
CA LEU A 3 -6.07 15.53 -17.83
C LEU A 3 -7.09 14.39 -17.68
N GLY A 4 -7.40 13.67 -18.76
CA GLY A 4 -8.26 12.49 -18.76
C GLY A 4 -7.66 11.22 -18.14
N ASP A 5 -6.35 11.25 -17.87
CA ASP A 5 -5.60 10.13 -17.25
C ASP A 5 -5.46 10.27 -15.73
N LEU A 6 -6.11 11.29 -15.14
CA LEU A 6 -6.10 11.55 -13.70
C LEU A 6 -7.50 11.37 -13.09
N PRO A 7 -7.59 10.91 -11.84
CA PRO A 7 -8.85 10.74 -11.16
C PRO A 7 -9.57 12.07 -10.89
N PRO A 8 -10.89 12.07 -10.73
CA PRO A 8 -11.65 13.26 -10.35
C PRO A 8 -11.34 13.66 -8.89
N GLY A 9 -11.40 14.98 -8.63
CA GLY A 9 -11.12 15.57 -7.32
C GLY A 9 -9.66 15.89 -7.07
N GLU A 10 -9.39 17.07 -6.52
CA GLU A 10 -8.04 17.62 -6.35
C GLU A 10 -7.15 16.72 -5.49
N LYS A 11 -7.66 16.27 -4.34
CA LYS A 11 -6.95 15.36 -3.41
C LYS A 11 -6.43 14.12 -4.13
N TRP A 12 -7.31 13.44 -4.87
CA TRP A 12 -6.96 12.18 -5.55
C TRP A 12 -6.04 12.39 -6.74
N ARG A 13 -6.17 13.52 -7.45
CA ARG A 13 -5.20 13.93 -8.48
C ARG A 13 -3.82 14.14 -7.91
N ASN A 14 -3.72 14.83 -6.77
CA ASN A 14 -2.43 15.06 -6.11
C ASN A 14 -1.77 13.75 -5.68
N PHE A 15 -2.54 12.82 -5.11
CA PHE A 15 -2.03 11.49 -4.76
C PHE A 15 -1.59 10.69 -5.98
N GLU A 16 -2.36 10.74 -7.07
CA GLU A 16 -1.99 10.08 -8.32
C GLU A 16 -0.69 10.65 -8.90
N LEU A 17 -0.53 11.97 -8.91
CA LEU A 17 0.70 12.61 -9.41
C LEU A 17 1.93 12.21 -8.59
N LYS A 18 1.82 12.14 -7.27
CA LYS A 18 2.89 11.63 -6.39
C LYS A 18 3.21 10.17 -6.70
N ALA A 19 2.19 9.34 -6.89
CA ALA A 19 2.33 7.94 -7.27
C ALA A 19 3.00 7.74 -8.64
N LEU A 20 2.65 8.56 -9.61
CA LEU A 20 3.29 8.56 -10.94
C LEU A 20 4.77 8.99 -10.84
N GLY A 21 5.10 9.95 -9.98
CA GLY A 21 6.49 10.32 -9.68
C GLY A 21 7.29 9.15 -9.10
N LEU A 22 6.71 8.36 -8.18
CA LEU A 22 7.34 7.14 -7.67
C LEU A 22 7.57 6.09 -8.74
N ARG A 23 6.62 5.92 -9.67
CA ARG A 23 6.76 5.00 -10.80
C ARG A 23 7.82 5.45 -11.78
N ASP A 24 7.89 6.76 -12.06
CA ASP A 24 8.92 7.35 -12.92
C ASP A 24 10.31 7.15 -12.31
N PHE A 25 10.46 7.45 -11.01
CA PHE A 25 11.67 7.18 -10.25
C PHE A 25 12.09 5.69 -10.35
N ALA A 26 11.13 4.76 -10.27
CA ALA A 26 11.34 3.32 -10.43
C ALA A 26 11.52 2.88 -11.90
N ARG A 27 11.40 3.78 -12.87
CA ARG A 27 11.35 3.50 -14.33
C ARG A 27 10.29 2.45 -14.68
N ALA A 28 9.17 2.44 -13.96
CA ALA A 28 8.09 1.49 -14.16
C ALA A 28 6.98 2.10 -15.01
N ARG A 29 6.65 1.44 -16.13
CA ARG A 29 5.54 1.86 -16.99
C ARG A 29 4.21 1.73 -16.26
N ILE A 30 3.23 2.59 -16.59
CA ILE A 30 1.93 2.63 -15.91
C ILE A 30 1.11 1.34 -16.08
N ASP A 31 1.38 0.56 -17.10
CA ASP A 31 0.70 -0.69 -17.44
C ASP A 31 1.40 -1.94 -16.89
N GLN A 32 2.52 -1.77 -16.21
CA GLN A 32 3.30 -2.88 -15.65
C GLN A 32 3.17 -2.94 -14.11
N PRO A 33 3.26 -4.14 -13.51
CA PRO A 33 3.36 -4.26 -12.06
C PRO A 33 4.59 -3.51 -11.54
N LEU A 34 4.43 -2.71 -10.49
CA LEU A 34 5.55 -2.16 -9.74
C LEU A 34 6.06 -3.22 -8.76
N ASN A 35 7.39 -3.32 -8.64
CA ASN A 35 8.02 -4.18 -7.64
C ASN A 35 8.51 -3.34 -6.45
N PRO A 36 7.80 -3.34 -5.29
CA PRO A 36 8.18 -2.54 -4.13
C PRO A 36 9.56 -2.91 -3.58
N PHE A 37 9.97 -4.18 -3.65
CA PHE A 37 11.30 -4.60 -3.19
C PHE A 37 12.44 -4.05 -4.05
N ALA A 38 12.23 -3.96 -5.38
CA ALA A 38 13.20 -3.33 -6.26
C ALA A 38 13.26 -1.82 -6.00
N LEU A 39 12.11 -1.18 -5.78
CA LEU A 39 12.04 0.24 -5.45
C LEU A 39 12.71 0.54 -4.10
N ALA A 40 12.48 -0.28 -3.08
CA ALA A 40 13.12 -0.14 -1.77
C ALA A 40 14.65 -0.20 -1.87
N ARG A 41 15.19 -1.16 -2.61
CA ARG A 41 16.64 -1.27 -2.86
C ARG A 41 17.19 -0.04 -3.58
N PHE A 42 16.49 0.43 -4.59
CA PHE A 42 16.87 1.63 -5.34
C PHE A 42 16.84 2.90 -4.47
N ALA A 43 15.93 2.93 -3.49
CA ALA A 43 15.81 4.01 -2.51
C ALA A 43 16.73 3.84 -1.28
N ASN A 44 17.64 2.85 -1.26
CA ASN A 44 18.52 2.55 -0.13
C ASN A 44 17.77 2.23 1.19
N LEU A 45 16.59 1.61 1.09
CA LEU A 45 15.85 1.13 2.24
C LEU A 45 16.29 -0.32 2.58
N ILE A 46 16.59 -0.56 3.84
CA ILE A 46 16.80 -1.91 4.34
C ILE A 46 15.43 -2.54 4.56
N VAL A 47 15.17 -3.68 3.93
CA VAL A 47 13.92 -4.43 4.13
C VAL A 47 14.27 -5.80 4.66
N ILE A 48 13.75 -6.13 5.84
CA ILE A 48 13.92 -7.44 6.47
C ILE A 48 12.57 -8.04 6.84
N ARG A 49 12.53 -9.34 6.98
CA ARG A 49 11.39 -10.05 7.57
C ARG A 49 11.57 -10.10 9.08
N PHE A 50 10.46 -10.08 9.82
CA PHE A 50 10.49 -10.09 11.27
C PHE A 50 11.15 -11.35 11.85
N ASP A 51 11.03 -12.50 11.18
CA ASP A 51 11.69 -13.75 11.57
C ASP A 51 13.22 -13.69 11.46
N GLN A 52 13.76 -12.68 10.76
CA GLN A 52 15.21 -12.43 10.63
C GLN A 52 15.73 -11.44 11.71
N VAL A 53 14.87 -10.89 12.55
CA VAL A 53 15.30 -9.98 13.63
C VAL A 53 15.92 -10.78 14.75
N GLU A 54 17.18 -10.47 15.07
CA GLU A 54 17.92 -11.09 16.16
C GLU A 54 17.63 -10.43 17.52
N GLY A 55 17.88 -11.13 18.62
CA GLY A 55 17.75 -10.59 19.97
C GLY A 55 16.31 -10.51 20.51
N LEU A 56 15.32 -11.01 19.77
CA LEU A 56 13.95 -11.12 20.28
C LEU A 56 13.81 -12.34 21.20
N SER A 57 13.02 -12.17 22.28
CA SER A 57 12.64 -13.32 23.10
C SER A 57 11.76 -14.28 22.30
N GLU A 58 11.84 -15.56 22.62
CA GLU A 58 11.04 -16.60 21.96
C GLU A 58 9.53 -16.32 22.13
N SER A 59 9.11 -15.92 23.33
CA SER A 59 7.72 -15.56 23.59
C SER A 59 7.23 -14.36 22.77
N ALA A 60 8.06 -13.34 22.55
CA ALA A 60 7.71 -12.21 21.68
C ALA A 60 7.59 -12.65 20.22
N ARG A 61 8.48 -13.53 19.77
CA ARG A 61 8.46 -14.10 18.42
C ARG A 61 7.20 -14.95 18.22
N GLU A 62 6.90 -15.86 19.12
CA GLU A 62 5.71 -16.70 19.08
C GLU A 62 4.41 -15.86 19.11
N HIS A 63 4.36 -14.83 19.93
CA HIS A 63 3.20 -13.95 20.00
C HIS A 63 2.98 -13.20 18.69
N LEU A 64 4.00 -12.52 18.17
CA LEU A 64 3.90 -11.67 16.98
C LEU A 64 3.75 -12.45 15.67
N LEU A 65 4.29 -13.66 15.57
CA LEU A 65 4.12 -14.53 14.40
C LEU A 65 2.97 -15.52 14.52
N GLY A 66 2.42 -15.69 15.72
CA GLY A 66 1.30 -16.58 16.02
C GLY A 66 0.01 -15.81 16.29
N SER A 67 -0.39 -15.71 17.56
CA SER A 67 -1.69 -15.18 17.96
C SER A 67 -1.94 -13.72 17.54
N ALA A 68 -0.89 -12.90 17.43
CA ALA A 68 -0.99 -11.51 17.02
C ALA A 68 -0.60 -11.26 15.55
N SER A 69 -0.35 -12.31 14.75
CA SER A 69 0.17 -12.17 13.37
C SER A 69 -0.73 -11.35 12.46
N GLU A 70 -2.05 -11.42 12.61
CA GLU A 70 -3.00 -10.64 11.82
C GLU A 70 -3.15 -9.18 12.27
N SER A 71 -2.65 -8.83 13.47
CA SER A 71 -2.81 -7.48 14.04
C SER A 71 -1.78 -6.46 13.54
N TRP A 72 -0.77 -6.90 12.80
CA TRP A 72 0.28 -6.05 12.25
C TRP A 72 0.75 -6.55 10.88
N SER A 73 1.23 -5.65 10.03
CA SER A 73 1.70 -6.01 8.68
C SER A 73 3.15 -5.66 8.43
N GLY A 74 3.62 -4.57 8.99
CA GLY A 74 4.98 -4.08 8.89
C GLY A 74 5.18 -2.83 9.72
N GLY A 75 6.34 -2.25 9.62
CA GLY A 75 6.65 -0.97 10.22
C GLY A 75 8.03 -0.49 9.80
N ALA A 76 8.24 0.82 9.81
CA ALA A 76 9.52 1.43 9.50
C ALA A 76 10.12 2.14 10.71
N CYS A 77 11.44 2.16 10.77
CA CYS A 77 12.18 2.95 11.73
C CYS A 77 13.44 3.55 11.10
N THR A 78 14.01 4.54 11.77
CA THR A 78 15.30 5.09 11.37
C THR A 78 16.38 4.54 12.31
N LEU A 79 17.41 3.94 11.72
CA LEU A 79 18.56 3.44 12.44
C LEU A 79 19.46 4.60 12.92
N PRO A 80 20.35 4.39 13.92
CA PRO A 80 21.26 5.42 14.43
C PRO A 80 22.18 6.04 13.35
N ASN A 81 22.48 5.30 12.30
CA ASN A 81 23.26 5.75 11.15
C ASN A 81 22.45 6.53 10.09
N GLY A 82 21.17 6.81 10.36
CA GLY A 82 20.27 7.51 9.45
C GLY A 82 19.60 6.65 8.38
N MET A 83 19.98 5.38 8.23
CA MET A 83 19.35 4.46 7.28
C MET A 83 17.92 4.12 7.72
N LYS A 84 17.04 3.90 6.74
CA LYS A 84 15.66 3.49 6.99
C LYS A 84 15.56 1.97 6.93
N LEU A 85 14.95 1.40 7.97
CA LEU A 85 14.67 -0.03 8.08
C LEU A 85 13.17 -0.26 8.02
N VAL A 86 12.74 -1.15 7.13
CA VAL A 86 11.36 -1.65 7.06
C VAL A 86 11.37 -3.11 7.51
N ILE A 87 10.54 -3.43 8.49
CA ILE A 87 10.34 -4.78 9.00
C ILE A 87 8.98 -5.27 8.52
N LEU A 88 8.93 -6.41 7.84
CA LEU A 88 7.71 -6.99 7.29
C LEU A 88 7.29 -8.24 8.06
N ASN A 89 5.98 -8.39 8.22
CA ASN A 89 5.40 -9.61 8.76
C ASN A 89 5.53 -10.76 7.72
N PRO A 90 6.26 -11.84 8.02
CA PRO A 90 6.49 -12.93 7.08
C PRO A 90 5.29 -13.87 6.90
N THR A 91 4.28 -13.78 7.76
CA THR A 91 3.09 -14.65 7.70
C THR A 91 2.10 -14.22 6.61
N HIS A 92 2.24 -13.00 6.11
CA HIS A 92 1.33 -12.44 5.12
C HIS A 92 1.65 -12.89 3.69
N GLY A 93 0.60 -13.09 2.89
CA GLY A 93 0.72 -13.38 1.46
C GLY A 93 1.35 -12.23 0.67
N ARG A 94 1.87 -12.55 -0.52
CA ARG A 94 2.64 -11.62 -1.36
C ARG A 94 1.92 -10.30 -1.66
N SER A 95 0.63 -10.33 -1.94
CA SER A 95 -0.14 -9.11 -2.25
C SER A 95 -0.19 -8.15 -1.07
N ARG A 96 -0.43 -8.67 0.15
CA ARG A 96 -0.43 -7.87 1.38
C ARG A 96 0.96 -7.33 1.69
N THR A 97 1.99 -8.16 1.55
CA THR A 97 3.40 -7.74 1.71
C THR A 97 3.78 -6.62 0.74
N ASN A 98 3.38 -6.72 -0.53
CA ASN A 98 3.63 -5.67 -1.53
C ASN A 98 2.96 -4.35 -1.14
N SER A 99 1.71 -4.39 -0.68
CA SER A 99 0.95 -3.20 -0.28
C SER A 99 1.56 -2.55 0.96
N THR A 100 1.90 -3.35 1.97
CA THR A 100 2.55 -2.87 3.20
C THR A 100 3.91 -2.23 2.90
N LEU A 101 4.76 -2.92 2.13
CA LEU A 101 6.07 -2.35 1.78
C LEU A 101 5.92 -1.05 0.97
N MET A 102 4.95 -0.98 0.08
CA MET A 102 4.71 0.24 -0.71
C MET A 102 4.24 1.40 0.16
N GLU A 103 3.42 1.15 1.18
CA GLU A 103 2.98 2.13 2.17
C GLU A 103 4.16 2.68 2.97
N GLU A 104 5.04 1.81 3.48
CA GLU A 104 6.25 2.21 4.21
C GLU A 104 7.23 3.00 3.32
N ILE A 105 7.36 2.63 2.04
CA ILE A 105 8.13 3.40 1.07
C ILE A 105 7.52 4.79 0.90
N CYS A 106 6.19 4.91 0.83
CA CYS A 106 5.52 6.19 0.70
C CYS A 106 5.75 7.09 1.92
N HIS A 107 5.74 6.56 3.14
CA HIS A 107 6.09 7.35 4.33
C HIS A 107 7.48 7.98 4.20
N VAL A 108 8.46 7.24 3.68
CA VAL A 108 9.81 7.74 3.46
C VAL A 108 9.87 8.80 2.37
N PHE A 109 9.26 8.53 1.21
CA PHE A 109 9.29 9.44 0.06
C PHE A 109 8.53 10.74 0.27
N LEU A 110 7.44 10.68 1.04
CA LEU A 110 6.61 11.84 1.34
C LEU A 110 7.17 12.67 2.50
N GLY A 111 8.25 12.19 3.14
CA GLY A 111 8.87 12.88 4.26
C GLY A 111 8.02 12.85 5.53
N HIS A 112 7.11 11.89 5.64
CA HIS A 112 6.34 11.69 6.85
C HIS A 112 7.30 11.42 8.00
N GLN A 113 7.22 12.25 9.04
CA GLN A 113 8.01 12.02 10.24
C GLN A 113 7.38 10.87 11.00
N PRO A 114 8.11 9.76 11.27
CA PRO A 114 7.60 8.78 12.22
C PRO A 114 7.37 9.53 13.51
N ASN A 115 6.15 9.53 13.99
CA ASN A 115 5.90 9.99 15.35
C ASN A 115 6.85 9.20 16.23
N ARG A 116 7.60 9.91 17.07
CA ARG A 116 8.45 9.31 18.08
C ARG A 116 7.69 8.11 18.61
N LEU A 117 8.35 6.96 18.73
CA LEU A 117 7.84 5.83 19.52
C LEU A 117 7.17 6.43 20.73
N SER A 118 5.86 6.59 20.68
CA SER A 118 5.12 7.03 21.85
C SER A 118 5.38 5.91 22.83
N ILE A 119 6.13 6.21 23.85
CA ILE A 119 6.23 5.36 25.03
C ILE A 119 4.80 4.91 25.27
N VAL A 120 4.57 3.62 25.20
CA VAL A 120 3.27 2.98 25.35
C VAL A 120 2.59 3.57 26.59
N THR A 121 1.82 4.62 26.42
CA THR A 121 0.96 5.14 27.49
C THR A 121 -0.24 4.24 27.50
N ARG A 122 -0.36 3.47 28.58
CA ARG A 122 -1.61 2.78 28.88
C ARG A 122 -2.58 3.82 29.39
N ASP A 123 -3.81 3.81 28.87
CA ASP A 123 -4.90 4.54 29.52
C ASP A 123 -5.20 3.92 30.89
N ASP A 124 -6.00 4.61 31.70
CA ASP A 124 -6.40 4.16 33.04
C ASP A 124 -7.11 2.78 33.06
N ARG A 125 -7.40 2.22 31.89
CA ARG A 125 -8.01 0.89 31.68
C ARG A 125 -7.02 -0.15 31.14
N GLY A 126 -5.73 0.18 31.06
CA GLY A 126 -4.67 -0.72 30.59
C GLY A 126 -4.64 -0.95 29.08
N LYS A 127 -5.47 -0.23 28.30
CA LYS A 127 -5.49 -0.33 26.85
C LYS A 127 -4.30 0.43 26.25
N VAL A 128 -3.51 -0.26 25.45
CA VAL A 128 -2.40 0.33 24.70
C VAL A 128 -2.97 1.39 23.75
N MET A 129 -2.73 2.65 24.05
CA MET A 129 -3.02 3.76 23.13
C MET A 129 -1.96 3.74 22.05
N ASN A 130 -2.37 3.24 20.88
CA ASN A 130 -1.49 3.01 19.76
C ASN A 130 -1.27 4.28 18.95
N ARG A 131 -0.01 4.49 18.56
CA ARG A 131 0.53 5.27 17.44
C ARG A 131 -0.30 6.48 17.00
N ASP A 132 0.20 7.64 17.33
CA ASP A 132 -0.31 8.90 16.79
C ASP A 132 0.45 9.26 15.50
N TYR A 133 0.31 8.42 14.46
CA TYR A 133 0.50 8.90 13.11
C TYR A 133 -0.63 9.89 12.85
N ARG A 134 -0.31 11.05 12.31
CA ARG A 134 -1.38 11.91 11.86
C ARG A 134 -2.21 11.09 10.89
N LYS A 135 -3.49 10.92 11.18
CA LYS A 135 -4.42 10.16 10.32
C LYS A 135 -4.31 10.56 8.84
N ALA A 136 -3.93 11.82 8.59
CA ALA A 136 -3.67 12.35 7.26
C ALA A 136 -2.44 11.73 6.58
N ASP A 137 -1.35 11.50 7.33
CA ASP A 137 -0.12 10.91 6.78
C ASP A 137 -0.32 9.43 6.44
N GLU A 138 -1.08 8.70 7.27
CA GLU A 138 -1.48 7.31 6.98
C GLU A 138 -2.37 7.24 5.74
N GLU A 139 -3.40 8.10 5.67
CA GLU A 139 -4.28 8.16 4.50
C GLU A 139 -3.48 8.47 3.23
N GLU A 140 -2.54 9.41 3.30
CA GLU A 140 -1.72 9.81 2.16
C GLU A 140 -0.79 8.67 1.73
N ALA A 141 -0.04 8.07 2.66
CA ALA A 141 0.89 6.98 2.36
C ALA A 141 0.18 5.79 1.72
N TYR A 142 -0.94 5.37 2.31
CA TYR A 142 -1.75 4.28 1.77
C TYR A 142 -2.32 4.62 0.38
N ALA A 143 -2.89 5.84 0.20
CA ALA A 143 -3.50 6.23 -1.06
C ALA A 143 -2.48 6.39 -2.19
N VAL A 144 -1.32 7.01 -1.91
CA VAL A 144 -0.21 7.15 -2.87
C VAL A 144 0.38 5.79 -3.21
N GLY A 145 0.58 4.92 -2.21
CA GLY A 145 1.06 3.56 -2.40
C GLY A 145 0.13 2.72 -3.26
N ALA A 146 -1.17 2.75 -2.97
CA ALA A 146 -2.18 2.07 -3.78
C ALA A 146 -2.24 2.60 -5.22
N ALA A 147 -2.10 3.92 -5.41
CA ALA A 147 -2.05 4.55 -6.74
C ALA A 147 -0.77 4.16 -7.51
N ALA A 148 0.36 4.08 -6.82
CA ALA A 148 1.61 3.62 -7.43
C ALA A 148 1.53 2.14 -7.85
N LEU A 149 0.88 1.29 -7.07
CA LEU A 149 0.67 -0.11 -7.42
C LEU A 149 -0.36 -0.29 -8.54
N VAL A 150 -1.47 0.47 -8.52
CA VAL A 150 -2.57 0.39 -9.49
C VAL A 150 -2.90 1.78 -10.01
N PRO A 151 -2.17 2.28 -11.03
CA PRO A 151 -2.38 3.62 -11.61
C PRO A 151 -3.77 3.79 -12.22
N TYR A 152 -4.35 4.98 -12.03
CA TYR A 152 -5.70 5.31 -12.48
C TYR A 152 -5.92 5.07 -13.98
N ALA A 153 -5.03 5.56 -14.83
CA ALA A 153 -5.18 5.41 -16.29
C ALA A 153 -5.21 3.93 -16.71
N SER A 154 -4.39 3.09 -16.12
CA SER A 154 -4.38 1.65 -16.40
C SER A 154 -5.59 0.95 -15.80
N LEU A 155 -5.99 1.29 -14.58
CA LEU A 155 -7.20 0.78 -13.94
C LEU A 155 -8.42 1.08 -14.81
N LYS A 156 -8.61 2.34 -15.19
CA LYS A 156 -9.72 2.77 -16.06
C LYS A 156 -9.75 2.01 -17.39
N ARG A 157 -8.61 1.91 -18.06
CA ARG A 157 -8.51 1.16 -19.33
C ARG A 157 -8.88 -0.31 -19.18
N MET A 158 -8.39 -0.98 -18.14
CA MET A 158 -8.69 -2.39 -17.89
C MET A 158 -10.16 -2.62 -17.54
N LEU A 159 -10.78 -1.70 -16.78
CA LEU A 159 -12.22 -1.74 -16.50
C LEU A 159 -13.04 -1.57 -17.78
N LEU A 160 -12.68 -0.64 -18.66
CA LEU A 160 -13.34 -0.46 -19.97
C LEU A 160 -13.18 -1.70 -20.87
N GLN A 161 -12.08 -2.44 -20.74
CA GLN A 161 -11.91 -3.76 -21.36
C GLN A 161 -12.73 -4.85 -20.67
N GLY A 162 -13.40 -4.50 -19.55
CA GLY A 162 -14.27 -5.34 -18.75
C GLY A 162 -13.53 -6.34 -17.89
N ARG A 163 -12.31 -6.07 -17.51
CA ARG A 163 -11.60 -6.91 -16.54
C ARG A 163 -12.19 -6.76 -15.13
N THR A 164 -12.21 -7.86 -14.40
CA THR A 164 -12.66 -7.92 -13.01
C THR A 164 -11.59 -7.40 -12.06
N SER A 165 -11.97 -7.06 -10.81
CA SER A 165 -11.02 -6.69 -9.75
C SER A 165 -9.97 -7.78 -9.51
N THR A 166 -10.37 -9.05 -9.60
CA THR A 166 -9.46 -10.20 -9.47
C THR A 166 -8.42 -10.26 -10.59
N GLU A 167 -8.84 -10.11 -11.85
CA GLU A 167 -7.91 -10.11 -12.99
C GLU A 167 -6.94 -8.94 -12.97
N ILE A 168 -7.43 -7.75 -12.56
CA ILE A 168 -6.60 -6.56 -12.40
C ILE A 168 -5.62 -6.75 -11.23
N GLY A 169 -6.09 -7.32 -10.12
CA GLY A 169 -5.27 -7.65 -8.95
C GLY A 169 -4.13 -8.61 -9.31
N LEU A 170 -4.43 -9.67 -10.06
CA LEU A 170 -3.43 -10.61 -10.56
C LEU A 170 -2.39 -9.92 -11.47
N HIS A 171 -2.86 -9.05 -12.39
CA HIS A 171 -1.97 -8.31 -13.28
C HIS A 171 -0.99 -7.42 -12.50
N PHE A 172 -1.47 -6.63 -11.53
CA PHE A 172 -0.64 -5.73 -10.74
C PHE A 172 0.01 -6.38 -9.51
N ARG A 173 -0.27 -7.66 -9.23
CA ARG A 173 0.24 -8.43 -8.07
C ARG A 173 -0.19 -7.82 -6.74
N VAL A 174 -1.43 -7.38 -6.68
CA VAL A 174 -2.11 -6.85 -5.49
C VAL A 174 -3.38 -7.64 -5.21
N SER A 175 -4.02 -7.38 -4.08
CA SER A 175 -5.30 -8.01 -3.77
C SER A 175 -6.47 -7.36 -4.53
N PRO A 176 -7.57 -8.11 -4.78
CA PRO A 176 -8.79 -7.55 -5.37
C PRO A 176 -9.36 -6.38 -4.55
N GLU A 177 -9.25 -6.44 -3.21
CA GLU A 177 -9.73 -5.41 -2.30
C GLU A 177 -8.98 -4.08 -2.50
N LEU A 178 -7.67 -4.11 -2.79
CA LEU A 178 -6.91 -2.91 -3.13
C LEU A 178 -7.39 -2.32 -4.46
N VAL A 179 -7.69 -3.15 -5.45
CA VAL A 179 -8.26 -2.70 -6.73
C VAL A 179 -9.63 -2.04 -6.50
N GLU A 180 -10.49 -2.66 -5.69
CA GLU A 180 -11.81 -2.14 -5.34
C GLU A 180 -11.71 -0.81 -4.55
N TYR A 181 -10.77 -0.72 -3.62
CA TYR A 181 -10.46 0.55 -2.96
C TYR A 181 -10.12 1.63 -4.00
N ARG A 182 -9.22 1.32 -4.95
CA ARG A 182 -8.86 2.24 -6.04
C ARG A 182 -10.07 2.66 -6.87
N MET A 183 -10.91 1.71 -7.29
CA MET A 183 -12.16 2.01 -8.01
C MET A 183 -13.07 2.94 -7.24
N LYS A 184 -13.21 2.71 -5.92
CA LYS A 184 -14.06 3.52 -5.05
C LYS A 184 -13.56 4.96 -4.94
N VAL A 185 -12.29 5.17 -4.60
CA VAL A 185 -11.73 6.51 -4.38
C VAL A 185 -11.55 7.31 -5.66
N THR A 186 -11.42 6.66 -6.80
CA THR A 186 -11.31 7.27 -8.13
C THR A 186 -12.64 7.39 -8.87
N ARG A 187 -13.76 7.00 -8.22
CA ARG A 187 -15.14 7.03 -8.75
C ARG A 187 -15.38 6.13 -9.98
N LEU A 188 -14.53 5.13 -10.23
CA LEU A 188 -14.71 4.15 -11.29
C LEU A 188 -15.68 3.01 -10.90
N TRP A 189 -16.18 3.01 -9.67
CA TRP A 189 -17.06 1.96 -9.16
C TRP A 189 -18.40 1.88 -9.92
N HIS A 190 -18.96 3.01 -10.33
CA HIS A 190 -20.21 3.05 -11.09
C HIS A 190 -20.02 2.48 -12.50
N GLU A 191 -18.97 2.89 -13.20
CA GLU A 191 -18.62 2.37 -14.53
C GLU A 191 -18.44 0.84 -14.51
N HIS A 192 -17.82 0.32 -13.46
CA HIS A 192 -17.64 -1.14 -13.30
C HIS A 192 -18.96 -1.89 -13.09
N LYS A 193 -19.89 -1.36 -12.29
CA LYS A 193 -21.21 -1.98 -12.08
C LYS A 193 -22.06 -2.02 -13.35
N ASP A 194 -22.04 -0.95 -14.12
CA ASP A 194 -22.81 -0.86 -15.36
C ASP A 194 -22.28 -1.85 -16.42
N LEU A 195 -20.96 -1.96 -16.54
CA LEU A 195 -20.31 -2.95 -17.42
C LEU A 195 -20.58 -4.39 -16.98
N SER A 196 -20.59 -4.66 -15.69
CA SER A 196 -20.89 -5.99 -15.13
C SER A 196 -22.35 -6.38 -15.39
N ARG A 197 -23.30 -5.45 -15.24
CA ARG A 197 -24.71 -5.67 -15.57
C ARG A 197 -24.93 -5.92 -17.07
N ALA A 198 -24.32 -5.14 -17.93
CA ALA A 198 -24.42 -5.32 -19.37
C ALA A 198 -23.92 -6.70 -19.83
N ARG A 199 -22.91 -7.24 -19.17
CA ARG A 199 -22.37 -8.58 -19.45
C ARG A 199 -23.27 -9.72 -18.99
N SER A 200 -23.87 -9.59 -17.82
CA SER A 200 -24.84 -10.60 -17.34
C SER A 200 -26.02 -10.72 -18.30
N ILE A 201 -26.51 -9.58 -18.81
CA ILE A 201 -27.62 -9.54 -19.78
C ILE A 201 -27.21 -10.11 -21.14
N ALA A 202 -25.95 -9.95 -21.56
CA ALA A 202 -25.46 -10.46 -22.86
C ALA A 202 -25.08 -11.96 -22.81
N ALA A 203 -25.02 -12.57 -21.63
CA ALA A 203 -24.71 -13.98 -21.42
C ALA A 203 -25.95 -14.87 -21.20
N GLU A 204 -27.15 -14.26 -21.08
CA GLU A 204 -28.49 -14.88 -21.11
C GLU A 204 -29.05 -14.95 -22.52
#